data_c0efb53a90431a37909fe1c0a8745114
#
_entry.id   c0efb53a90431a37909fe1c0a8745114
#
_cell.length_a   1.000
_cell.length_b   1.000
_cell.length_c   1.000
_cell.angle_alpha   90.00
_cell.angle_beta   90.00
_cell.angle_gamma   90.00
#
_symmetry.space_group_name_H-M   'P 1'
#
loop_
_entity.id
_entity.type
_entity.pdbx_description
1 polymer ?
#
loop_
_entity_poly.entity_id
_entity_poly.type
_entity_poly.pdbx_seq_one_letter_code
_entity_poly.pdbx_strand_id
1 'polypeptide(L)'
;MIIKEHFELLGHKVKDKVSDYIGVVISISFDLYGCIQADVRPIELDEKGHVKTGMWFDVARLKVLTKKRLMEPPDFEWGEVAKGKKGPARLPVKS
;
A
#
# COMPACT_ATOMS: atom_id res chain seq x y z
N MET A 1 2.34 -12.36 12.18
CA MET A 1 2.15 -12.10 10.73
C MET A 1 3.49 -12.08 10.05
N ILE A 2 3.65 -12.83 8.99
CA ILE A 2 4.89 -12.86 8.24
C ILE A 2 4.88 -11.78 7.17
N ILE A 3 6.06 -11.48 6.64
CA ILE A 3 6.20 -10.39 5.66
C ILE A 3 5.25 -10.54 4.48
N LYS A 4 5.08 -11.76 4.00
CA LYS A 4 4.19 -11.99 2.87
C LYS A 4 2.77 -11.50 3.15
N GLU A 5 2.29 -11.71 4.37
CA GLU A 5 0.95 -11.29 4.73
C GLU A 5 0.83 -9.77 4.76
N HIS A 6 1.91 -9.08 5.10
CA HIS A 6 1.89 -7.63 5.06
C HIS A 6 1.78 -7.14 3.62
N PHE A 7 2.51 -7.75 2.70
CA PHE A 7 2.41 -7.38 1.30
C PHE A 7 1.01 -7.62 0.74
N GLU A 8 0.29 -8.59 1.30
CA GLU A 8 -1.06 -8.87 0.84
C GLU A 8 -2.01 -7.69 1.08
N LEU A 9 -1.65 -6.78 1.98
CA LEU A 9 -2.49 -5.62 2.24
C LEU A 9 -2.50 -4.62 1.08
N LEU A 10 -1.43 -4.60 0.27
CA LEU A 10 -1.34 -3.61 -0.80
C LEU A 10 -2.53 -3.71 -1.74
N GLY A 11 -3.16 -2.57 -2.00
CA GLY A 11 -4.29 -2.51 -2.91
C GLY A 11 -5.64 -2.82 -2.29
N HIS A 12 -5.65 -3.29 -1.04
CA HIS A 12 -6.92 -3.58 -0.37
C HIS A 12 -7.52 -2.36 0.28
N LYS A 13 -8.84 -2.32 0.32
CA LYS A 13 -9.56 -1.32 1.07
C LYS A 13 -9.56 -1.74 2.53
N VAL A 14 -9.16 -0.85 3.40
CA VAL A 14 -9.02 -1.16 4.83
C VAL A 14 -9.66 -0.06 5.66
N LYS A 15 -9.91 -0.39 6.94
CA LYS A 15 -10.43 0.55 7.91
C LYS A 15 -9.56 0.50 9.15
N ASP A 16 -9.22 1.69 9.67
CA ASP A 16 -8.55 1.78 10.95
C ASP A 16 -9.57 1.50 12.05
N LYS A 17 -9.30 0.48 12.85
CA LYS A 17 -10.25 0.03 13.87
C LYS A 17 -10.47 1.06 14.97
N VAL A 18 -9.58 2.01 15.12
CA VAL A 18 -9.67 3.01 16.17
C VAL A 18 -10.45 4.24 15.72
N SER A 19 -10.15 4.75 14.55
CA SER A 19 -10.74 6.00 14.08
C SER A 19 -11.82 5.84 13.02
N ASP A 20 -11.98 4.62 12.48
CA ASP A 20 -12.87 4.32 11.36
C ASP A 20 -12.43 4.97 10.05
N TYR A 21 -11.20 5.45 9.98
CA TYR A 21 -10.64 5.99 8.74
C TYR A 21 -10.60 4.87 7.69
N ILE A 22 -11.06 5.15 6.49
CA ILE A 22 -11.16 4.15 5.43
C ILE A 22 -10.40 4.61 4.21
N GLY A 23 -9.67 3.69 3.59
CA GLY A 23 -8.97 3.98 2.36
C GLY A 23 -8.30 2.74 1.82
N VAL A 24 -7.41 2.95 0.86
CA VAL A 24 -6.68 1.87 0.19
C VAL A 24 -5.22 1.91 0.61
N VAL A 25 -4.66 0.74 0.88
CA VAL A 25 -3.24 0.64 1.24
C VAL A 25 -2.40 0.82 -0.01
N ILE A 26 -1.58 1.85 -0.04
CA ILE A 26 -0.72 2.12 -1.19
C ILE A 26 0.76 1.88 -0.90
N SER A 27 1.16 1.80 0.35
CA SER A 27 2.56 1.59 0.72
C SER A 27 2.64 0.90 2.06
N ILE A 28 3.70 0.16 2.27
CA ILE A 28 3.96 -0.50 3.56
C ILE A 28 5.39 -0.19 3.94
N SER A 29 5.59 0.21 5.20
CA SER A 29 6.90 0.57 5.72
C SER A 29 7.30 -0.37 6.82
N PHE A 30 8.52 -0.88 6.75
CA PHE A 30 9.12 -1.71 7.78
C PHE A 30 10.27 -0.90 8.37
N ASP A 31 10.18 -0.51 9.64
CA ASP A 31 11.25 0.30 10.17
C ASP A 31 12.19 -0.51 11.06
N LEU A 32 13.33 0.10 11.37
CA LEU A 32 14.40 -0.56 12.10
C LEU A 32 13.97 -1.01 13.49
N TYR A 33 13.00 -0.36 14.07
CA TYR A 33 12.57 -0.66 15.42
C TYR A 33 11.41 -1.64 15.49
N GLY A 34 11.04 -2.21 14.34
CA GLY A 34 10.03 -3.26 14.29
C GLY A 34 8.61 -2.77 14.05
N CYS A 35 8.43 -1.50 13.81
CA CYS A 35 7.09 -0.98 13.49
C CYS A 35 6.78 -1.24 12.03
N ILE A 36 5.60 -1.74 11.77
CA ILE A 36 5.14 -1.98 10.41
C ILE A 36 3.90 -1.13 10.22
N GLN A 37 3.97 -0.21 9.26
CA GLN A 37 2.89 0.74 9.03
C GLN A 37 2.46 0.71 7.58
N ALA A 38 1.21 1.05 7.34
CA ALA A 38 0.67 1.13 5.99
C ALA A 38 0.18 2.55 5.75
N ASP A 39 0.49 3.07 4.56
CA ASP A 39 -0.04 4.35 4.13
C ASP A 39 -1.40 4.06 3.52
N VAL A 40 -2.45 4.59 4.13
CA VAL A 40 -3.82 4.37 3.71
C VAL A 40 -4.34 5.67 3.10
N ARG A 41 -4.71 5.60 1.84
CA ARG A 41 -5.14 6.78 1.12
C ARG A 41 -6.63 6.75 0.88
N PRO A 42 -7.37 7.83 1.19
CA PRO A 42 -8.81 7.85 0.97
C PRO A 42 -9.13 7.71 -0.51
N ILE A 43 -10.24 7.06 -0.80
CA ILE A 43 -10.66 6.87 -2.18
C ILE A 43 -11.36 8.12 -2.70
N GLU A 44 -12.07 8.80 -1.81
CA GLU A 44 -12.88 9.92 -2.21
C GLU A 44 -12.08 11.19 -2.42
N LEU A 45 -12.53 12.01 -3.33
CA LEU A 45 -11.94 13.33 -3.53
C LEU A 45 -12.54 14.31 -2.52
N ASP A 46 -11.84 15.41 -2.28
CA ASP A 46 -12.38 16.45 -1.40
C ASP A 46 -13.42 17.25 -2.19
N GLU A 47 -13.96 18.28 -1.56
CA GLU A 47 -15.02 19.08 -2.16
C GLU A 47 -14.60 19.77 -3.44
N LYS A 48 -13.30 20.00 -3.57
CA LYS A 48 -12.78 20.69 -4.76
C LYS A 48 -12.27 19.72 -5.81
N GLY A 49 -12.47 18.43 -5.61
CA GLY A 49 -12.03 17.42 -6.55
C GLY A 49 -10.57 17.03 -6.42
N HIS A 50 -9.91 17.41 -5.33
CA HIS A 50 -8.52 17.05 -5.10
C HIS A 50 -8.40 15.75 -4.31
N VAL A 51 -7.31 15.05 -4.52
CA VAL A 51 -7.04 13.82 -3.79
C VAL A 51 -6.77 14.16 -2.33
N LYS A 52 -7.45 13.48 -1.43
CA LYS A 52 -7.23 13.70 -0.01
C LYS A 52 -5.92 13.07 0.43
N THR A 53 -5.32 13.66 1.46
CA THR A 53 -4.05 13.18 1.99
C THR A 53 -4.23 11.84 2.69
N GLY A 54 -3.27 10.94 2.51
CA GLY A 54 -3.28 9.68 3.21
C GLY A 54 -2.70 9.80 4.61
N MET A 55 -2.82 8.72 5.36
CA MET A 55 -2.29 8.64 6.72
C MET A 55 -1.60 7.30 6.90
N TRP A 56 -0.56 7.28 7.73
CA TRP A 56 0.13 6.05 8.08
C TRP A 56 -0.49 5.47 9.34
N PHE A 57 -0.79 4.18 9.29
CA PHE A 57 -1.34 3.46 10.44
C PHE A 57 -0.51 2.22 10.69
N ASP A 58 -0.37 1.85 11.96
CA ASP A 58 0.19 0.56 12.32
C ASP A 58 -0.71 -0.52 11.71
N VAL A 59 -0.11 -1.51 11.07
CA VAL A 59 -0.92 -2.54 10.38
C VAL A 59 -1.82 -3.30 11.34
N ALA A 60 -1.46 -3.39 12.62
CA ALA A 60 -2.30 -4.06 13.60
C ALA A 60 -3.64 -3.36 13.79
N ARG A 61 -3.75 -2.09 13.41
CA ARG A 61 -5.00 -1.35 13.55
C ARG A 61 -5.93 -1.51 12.36
N LEU A 62 -5.47 -2.16 11.30
CA LEU A 62 -6.22 -2.17 10.06
C LEU A 62 -7.04 -3.44 9.90
N LYS A 63 -8.25 -3.27 9.38
CA LYS A 63 -9.13 -4.36 9.05
C LYS A 63 -9.39 -4.32 7.56
N VAL A 64 -9.16 -5.44 6.87
CA VAL A 64 -9.42 -5.53 5.44
C VAL A 64 -10.91 -5.59 5.21
N LEU A 65 -11.41 -4.73 4.34
CA LEU A 65 -12.85 -4.64 4.09
C LEU A 65 -13.32 -5.41 2.86
N THR A 66 -12.41 -5.70 1.93
CA THR A 66 -12.80 -6.35 0.68
C THR A 66 -11.95 -7.58 0.45
N LYS A 67 -12.52 -8.59 -0.21
CA LYS A 67 -11.74 -9.77 -0.55
C LYS A 67 -10.84 -9.49 -1.75
N LYS A 68 -11.30 -8.67 -2.67
CA LYS A 68 -10.51 -8.32 -3.84
C LYS A 68 -9.83 -7.01 -3.64
N ARG A 69 -8.65 -6.88 -4.21
CA ARG A 69 -7.96 -5.61 -4.19
C ARG A 69 -8.63 -4.65 -5.14
N LEU A 70 -8.55 -3.37 -4.83
CA LEU A 70 -9.00 -2.34 -5.75
C LEU A 70 -7.99 -2.18 -6.87
N MET A 71 -6.74 -2.52 -6.61
CA MET A 71 -5.69 -2.48 -7.60
C MET A 71 -4.67 -3.55 -7.24
N GLU A 72 -4.28 -4.35 -8.22
CA GLU A 72 -3.29 -5.39 -7.99
C GLU A 72 -1.89 -4.79 -7.95
N PRO A 73 -1.06 -5.22 -7.02
CA PRO A 73 0.31 -4.73 -6.98
C PRO A 73 1.12 -5.32 -8.12
N PRO A 74 2.22 -4.66 -8.48
CA PRO A 74 3.11 -5.23 -9.48
C PRO A 74 3.87 -6.42 -8.90
N ASP A 75 4.53 -7.15 -9.79
CA ASP A 75 5.36 -8.27 -9.36
C ASP A 75 6.71 -7.71 -8.92
N PHE A 76 6.86 -7.48 -7.63
CA PHE A 76 8.08 -6.86 -7.12
C PHE A 76 9.30 -7.75 -7.27
N GLU A 77 9.10 -9.07 -7.26
CA GLU A 77 10.23 -9.98 -7.35
C GLU A 77 10.86 -9.95 -8.73
N TRP A 78 10.03 -9.88 -9.76
CA TRP A 78 10.52 -9.93 -11.11
C TRP A 78 10.70 -8.56 -11.71
N GLY A 79 10.43 -7.50 -10.94
CA GLY A 79 10.56 -6.16 -11.45
C GLY A 79 9.66 -5.93 -12.63
N GLU A 80 8.39 -6.18 -12.44
CA GLU A 80 7.43 -6.07 -13.54
C GLU A 80 7.49 -4.72 -14.21
N VAL A 81 7.73 -3.68 -13.46
CA VAL A 81 7.85 -2.36 -14.03
C VAL A 81 9.01 -2.32 -15.01
N ALA A 82 10.14 -2.86 -14.61
CA ALA A 82 11.30 -2.88 -15.49
C ALA A 82 11.05 -3.82 -16.65
N LYS A 83 10.41 -4.95 -16.38
CA LYS A 83 10.21 -5.92 -17.40
C LYS A 83 9.28 -5.44 -18.48
N GLY A 84 8.20 -4.84 -18.10
CA GLY A 84 7.22 -4.42 -19.06
C GLY A 84 7.44 -3.07 -19.64
N LYS A 85 8.12 -2.20 -18.90
CA LYS A 85 8.21 -0.88 -19.31
C LYS A 85 9.54 -0.45 -19.60
N LYS A 86 10.43 -1.07 -19.47
CA LYS A 86 11.61 -0.58 -19.71
C LYS A 86 11.93 0.50 -18.92
N GLY A 87 11.55 0.86 -18.41
CA GLY A 87 11.90 1.88 -17.72
C GLY A 87 13.10 1.86 -17.20
N PRO A 88 13.53 2.14 -17.03
CA PRO A 88 14.73 2.17 -16.68
C PRO A 88 14.97 1.87 -15.49
N ALA A 89 14.56 1.76 -15.35
CA ALA A 89 14.81 1.60 -14.32
C ALA A 89 15.60 0.84 -13.95
N ARG A 90 15.91 0.63 -14.41
CA ARG A 90 16.36 0.06 -14.04
C ARG A 90 17.40 -0.06 -13.64
N LEU A 91 17.59 -0.02 -13.56
CA LEU A 91 18.31 -0.14 -13.14
C LEU A 91 19.10 -0.49 -12.75
N PRO A 92 19.48 -0.50 -12.69
CA PRO A 92 20.09 -0.88 -12.27
C PRO A 92 20.67 -1.26 -11.77
N VAL A 93 20.78 -1.46 -11.64
CA VAL A 93 20.96 -1.71 -11.02
C VAL A 93 21.69 -2.28 -10.73
N LYS A 94 22.10 -2.54 -10.83
CA LYS A 94 22.45 -2.95 -10.49
C LYS A 94 23.09 -3.00 -10.23
N SER A 95 23.31 -3.05 -10.41
CA SER A 95 23.46 -2.92 -10.11
C SER A 95 23.64 -3.02 -10.01
#